data_cf45ef550aa500201ae99356bb46457a
#
_entry.id   cf45ef550aa500201ae99356bb46457a
#
_cell.length_a   1.000
_cell.length_b   1.000
_cell.length_c   1.000
_cell.angle_alpha   90.00
_cell.angle_beta   90.00
_cell.angle_gamma   90.00
#
_symmetry.space_group_name_H-M   'P 1'
#
loop_
_entity.id
_entity.type
_entity.pdbx_description
1 polymer ?
#
loop_
_entity_poly.entity_id
_entity_poly.type
_entity_poly.pdbx_seq_one_letter_code
_entity_poly.pdbx_strand_id
1 'polypeptide(L)'
;MFDTLIRGGWVVDGDGGPRRRADVGIVEGRITDIGPDLDTAGATVLDADGRIVCPGFVDVHTHYDAQPFWDGTLSPSPLHGVTTVIGGNCGFTIAPLSDDPADGEYLMRMLSRVEGMPLESLREGVPWDWKSTAEFLDAVDPLLAINAGYKVGHSALRRVVMSDDAVQREATEAEVAAMAELLRAGLAAGAMGFSSTWSTTHNDAEGRPVPSRHAARSELIQLCSVLVDFPGTGLEFLPGIGGPVDEESRQLLTDMSLAAGGRQLNWNVMQVTAGNVDECLLKLEAGTHAAERGAKVVALTVPTLIAARLSFASGFVLDAIPGWADVMFLPREEKKRILADPAQRKRLDDLAQGDHPLRRLANWGALTIFDTVNPVNARFDGRTVAHIAAELGCDPFDALLDIAIADDLQTSFGRADVPASREDWEARVGIWRDGRAVIGASDAGA
;
A
#
# COMPACT_ATOMS: atom_id res chain seq x y z
N MET A 1 31.64 21.05 20.25
CA MET A 1 32.24 19.75 19.93
C MET A 1 31.12 18.86 19.43
N PHE A 2 31.30 18.19 18.31
CA PHE A 2 30.31 17.29 17.75
C PHE A 2 30.52 15.87 18.26
N ASP A 3 29.44 15.12 18.45
CA ASP A 3 29.51 13.67 18.73
C ASP A 3 29.80 12.92 17.43
N THR A 4 29.12 13.36 16.33
CA THR A 4 29.33 12.81 15.00
C THR A 4 29.44 13.95 13.99
N LEU A 5 30.37 13.80 13.04
CA LEU A 5 30.56 14.71 11.92
C LEU A 5 30.50 13.95 10.61
N ILE A 6 29.53 14.27 9.75
CA ILE A 6 29.48 13.76 8.36
C ILE A 6 30.25 14.75 7.50
N ARG A 7 31.37 14.31 6.89
CA ARG A 7 32.34 15.20 6.25
C ARG A 7 32.28 15.13 4.73
N GLY A 8 32.29 16.31 4.10
CA GLY A 8 32.58 16.49 2.69
C GLY A 8 31.53 15.97 1.71
N GLY A 9 30.29 15.76 2.16
CA GLY A 9 29.22 15.25 1.32
C GLY A 9 28.54 16.33 0.45
N TRP A 10 27.74 15.88 -0.50
CA TRP A 10 26.78 16.71 -1.21
C TRP A 10 25.48 16.77 -0.42
N VAL A 11 25.27 17.83 0.35
CA VAL A 11 24.07 17.98 1.19
C VAL A 11 22.89 18.38 0.33
N VAL A 12 21.78 17.60 0.51
CA VAL A 12 20.42 17.86 -0.02
C VAL A 12 19.52 17.88 1.20
N ASP A 13 19.09 19.05 1.63
CA ASP A 13 18.39 19.23 2.91
C ASP A 13 16.86 19.04 2.86
N GLY A 14 16.31 18.85 1.65
CA GLY A 14 14.86 18.65 1.46
C GLY A 14 14.07 19.94 1.26
N ASP A 15 14.67 21.12 1.36
CA ASP A 15 14.01 22.42 1.20
C ASP A 15 13.77 22.81 -0.28
N GLY A 16 14.14 21.92 -1.22
CA GLY A 16 14.04 22.17 -2.66
C GLY A 16 15.17 23.03 -3.23
N GLY A 17 16.13 23.44 -2.40
CA GLY A 17 17.33 24.18 -2.82
C GLY A 17 18.34 23.32 -3.57
N PRO A 18 19.34 23.96 -4.21
CA PRO A 18 20.42 23.24 -4.89
C PRO A 18 21.31 22.50 -3.88
N ARG A 19 21.77 21.30 -4.25
CA ARG A 19 22.77 20.58 -3.45
C ARG A 19 24.03 21.44 -3.26
N ARG A 20 24.64 21.35 -2.08
CA ARG A 20 25.89 22.04 -1.73
C ARG A 20 26.89 21.09 -1.05
N ARG A 21 28.19 21.31 -1.25
CA ARG A 21 29.24 20.63 -0.49
C ARG A 21 29.28 21.22 0.91
N ALA A 22 29.13 20.38 1.93
CA ALA A 22 29.19 20.78 3.32
C ALA A 22 29.45 19.59 4.22
N ASP A 23 29.88 19.89 5.44
CA ASP A 23 29.90 18.97 6.56
C ASP A 23 28.60 19.11 7.36
N VAL A 24 28.18 18.06 8.06
CA VAL A 24 27.01 18.06 8.95
C VAL A 24 27.46 17.64 10.36
N GLY A 25 27.37 18.58 11.30
CA GLY A 25 27.71 18.38 12.71
C GLY A 25 26.48 17.97 13.53
N ILE A 26 26.66 16.92 14.34
CA ILE A 26 25.59 16.32 15.15
C ILE A 26 26.03 16.32 16.62
N VAL A 27 25.11 16.76 17.50
CA VAL A 27 25.27 16.73 18.96
C VAL A 27 23.99 16.13 19.56
N GLU A 28 24.13 15.13 20.41
CA GLU A 28 23.01 14.45 21.08
C GLU A 28 21.89 14.03 20.10
N GLY A 29 22.29 13.47 18.94
CA GLY A 29 21.37 13.00 17.91
C GLY A 29 20.67 14.11 17.08
N ARG A 30 21.07 15.38 17.28
CA ARG A 30 20.51 16.53 16.55
C ARG A 30 21.54 17.16 15.64
N ILE A 31 21.15 17.53 14.43
CA ILE A 31 21.94 18.36 13.53
C ILE A 31 22.00 19.76 14.13
N THR A 32 23.19 20.24 14.48
CA THR A 32 23.42 21.56 15.05
C THR A 32 24.05 22.54 14.06
N ASP A 33 24.85 22.00 13.12
CA ASP A 33 25.58 22.81 12.15
C ASP A 33 25.62 22.12 10.79
N ILE A 34 25.49 22.91 9.73
CA ILE A 34 25.75 22.51 8.33
C ILE A 34 26.60 23.60 7.68
N GLY A 35 27.85 23.30 7.40
CA GLY A 35 28.78 24.29 6.82
C GLY A 35 30.05 23.66 6.30
N PRO A 36 30.91 24.43 5.64
CA PRO A 36 32.22 23.96 5.22
C PRO A 36 33.18 23.87 6.41
N ASP A 37 34.11 22.93 6.35
CA ASP A 37 35.30 22.83 7.22
C ASP A 37 34.95 22.86 8.73
N LEU A 38 33.93 22.11 9.18
CA LEU A 38 33.58 22.01 10.58
C LEU A 38 34.71 21.28 11.38
N ASP A 39 34.88 21.67 12.65
CA ASP A 39 35.90 21.11 13.52
C ASP A 39 35.64 19.63 13.82
N THR A 40 36.61 18.77 13.51
CA THR A 40 36.54 17.33 13.71
C THR A 40 36.99 16.88 15.09
N ALA A 41 37.48 17.79 15.93
CA ALA A 41 38.08 17.44 17.25
C ALA A 41 37.03 16.74 18.13
N GLY A 42 37.33 15.49 18.51
CA GLY A 42 36.53 14.68 19.42
C GLY A 42 35.27 14.04 18.78
N ALA A 43 35.00 14.26 17.49
CA ALA A 43 33.85 13.68 16.80
C ALA A 43 34.17 12.32 16.17
N THR A 44 33.17 11.43 16.13
CA THR A 44 33.19 10.30 15.21
C THR A 44 32.95 10.82 13.78
N VAL A 45 33.97 10.71 12.90
CA VAL A 45 33.91 11.25 11.54
C VAL A 45 33.43 10.18 10.58
N LEU A 46 32.35 10.49 9.84
CA LEU A 46 31.82 9.71 8.72
C LEU A 46 32.22 10.41 7.41
N ASP A 47 33.09 9.77 6.63
CA ASP A 47 33.51 10.29 5.34
C ASP A 47 32.39 10.12 4.30
N ALA A 48 31.89 11.24 3.79
CA ALA A 48 30.86 11.30 2.78
C ALA A 48 31.37 11.90 1.43
N ASP A 49 32.69 11.91 1.21
CA ASP A 49 33.22 12.40 -0.07
C ASP A 49 32.64 11.64 -1.26
N GLY A 50 32.18 12.38 -2.26
CA GLY A 50 31.49 11.81 -3.43
C GLY A 50 30.07 11.28 -3.18
N ARG A 51 29.55 11.36 -1.95
CA ARG A 51 28.22 10.88 -1.56
C ARG A 51 27.22 12.02 -1.39
N ILE A 52 25.92 11.66 -1.46
CA ILE A 52 24.82 12.54 -1.07
C ILE A 52 24.53 12.35 0.41
N VAL A 53 24.38 13.45 1.15
CA VAL A 53 23.89 13.48 2.52
C VAL A 53 22.51 14.15 2.50
N CYS A 54 21.49 13.42 2.86
CA CYS A 54 20.12 13.90 2.88
C CYS A 54 19.37 13.38 4.12
N PRO A 55 18.23 13.97 4.50
CA PRO A 55 17.32 13.37 5.47
C PRO A 55 16.95 11.96 5.08
N GLY A 56 16.64 11.11 6.06
CA GLY A 56 16.06 9.80 5.81
C GLY A 56 14.73 9.93 5.09
N PHE A 57 14.41 8.95 4.24
CA PHE A 57 13.15 8.98 3.50
C PHE A 57 11.95 8.73 4.41
N VAL A 58 10.82 9.34 4.06
CA VAL A 58 9.52 9.11 4.70
C VAL A 58 8.66 8.31 3.72
N ASP A 59 8.27 7.12 4.13
CA ASP A 59 7.35 6.26 3.38
C ASP A 59 5.94 6.43 3.95
N VAL A 60 5.08 7.12 3.22
CA VAL A 60 3.75 7.51 3.71
C VAL A 60 2.67 6.46 3.42
N HIS A 61 3.03 5.36 2.75
CA HIS A 61 2.10 4.29 2.44
C HIS A 61 2.75 2.93 2.59
N THR A 62 2.51 2.33 3.74
CA THR A 62 2.95 0.99 4.12
C THR A 62 1.81 0.25 4.84
N HIS A 63 1.94 -1.07 4.94
CA HIS A 63 1.03 -1.97 5.65
C HIS A 63 1.75 -2.66 6.83
N TYR A 64 2.64 -1.93 7.51
CA TYR A 64 3.42 -2.41 8.66
C TYR A 64 2.62 -2.43 9.98
N ASP A 65 1.31 -2.59 9.95
CA ASP A 65 0.47 -2.57 11.15
C ASP A 65 0.79 -3.74 12.11
N ALA A 66 1.04 -4.91 11.56
CA ALA A 66 1.31 -6.12 12.35
C ALA A 66 2.81 -6.40 12.54
N GLN A 67 3.65 -6.00 11.59
CA GLN A 67 5.07 -6.38 11.55
C GLN A 67 5.90 -5.94 12.77
N PRO A 68 5.63 -4.81 13.47
CA PRO A 68 6.38 -4.43 14.68
C PRO A 68 6.47 -5.53 15.74
N PHE A 69 5.46 -6.39 15.82
CA PHE A 69 5.40 -7.45 16.83
C PHE A 69 6.40 -8.60 16.61
N TRP A 70 7.00 -8.72 15.41
CA TRP A 70 8.05 -9.71 15.13
C TRP A 70 9.30 -9.11 14.48
N ASP A 71 9.22 -7.91 13.91
CA ASP A 71 10.36 -7.17 13.34
C ASP A 71 10.19 -5.67 13.57
N GLY A 72 10.70 -5.18 14.69
CA GLY A 72 10.65 -3.75 15.03
C GLY A 72 11.53 -2.87 14.14
N THR A 73 12.38 -3.46 13.29
CA THR A 73 13.13 -2.70 12.28
C THR A 73 12.30 -2.37 11.04
N LEU A 74 11.16 -3.03 10.86
CA LEU A 74 10.28 -2.90 9.70
C LEU A 74 11.05 -3.09 8.38
N SER A 75 11.83 -4.18 8.33
CA SER A 75 12.57 -4.57 7.13
C SER A 75 11.62 -4.86 5.95
N PRO A 76 11.97 -4.51 4.69
CA PRO A 76 13.30 -4.02 4.28
C PRO A 76 13.42 -2.50 4.19
N SER A 77 12.44 -1.70 4.61
CA SER A 77 12.41 -0.25 4.41
C SER A 77 13.70 0.49 4.84
N PRO A 78 14.29 0.23 6.03
CA PRO A 78 15.53 0.90 6.45
C PRO A 78 16.74 0.60 5.55
N LEU A 79 16.76 -0.55 4.89
CA LEU A 79 17.83 -0.93 3.96
C LEU A 79 17.83 -0.04 2.70
N HIS A 80 16.73 0.65 2.43
CA HIS A 80 16.56 1.61 1.35
C HIS A 80 16.66 3.07 1.80
N GLY A 81 17.08 3.31 3.05
CA GLY A 81 17.25 4.66 3.61
C GLY A 81 15.96 5.29 4.15
N VAL A 82 14.89 4.51 4.31
CA VAL A 82 13.66 4.94 4.97
C VAL A 82 13.91 5.00 6.47
N THR A 83 13.57 6.12 7.10
CA THR A 83 13.71 6.35 8.55
C THR A 83 12.37 6.61 9.24
N THR A 84 11.31 6.77 8.44
CA THR A 84 9.96 6.99 8.95
C THR A 84 8.97 6.30 8.03
N VAL A 85 8.05 5.52 8.59
CA VAL A 85 6.96 4.86 7.85
C VAL A 85 5.60 5.28 8.40
N ILE A 86 4.59 5.27 7.53
CA ILE A 86 3.20 5.52 7.92
C ILE A 86 2.36 4.30 7.53
N GLY A 87 1.86 3.59 8.55
CA GLY A 87 0.92 2.47 8.40
C GLY A 87 -0.55 2.90 8.45
N GLY A 88 -1.44 1.93 8.46
CA GLY A 88 -2.88 2.15 8.50
C GLY A 88 -3.44 2.73 7.21
N ASN A 89 -2.95 2.31 6.06
CA ASN A 89 -3.40 2.77 4.75
C ASN A 89 -4.58 1.94 4.21
N CYS A 90 -5.18 2.38 3.12
CA CYS A 90 -6.31 1.73 2.43
C CYS A 90 -7.53 1.42 3.33
N GLY A 91 -7.60 2.03 4.50
CA GLY A 91 -8.63 1.71 5.48
C GLY A 91 -8.38 0.41 6.25
N PHE A 92 -7.18 -0.17 6.11
CA PHE A 92 -6.79 -1.44 6.73
C PHE A 92 -5.91 -1.18 7.94
N THR A 93 -6.47 -1.39 9.12
CA THR A 93 -5.75 -1.31 10.40
C THR A 93 -6.18 -2.45 11.30
N ILE A 94 -5.34 -2.75 12.28
CA ILE A 94 -5.63 -3.75 13.31
C ILE A 94 -6.12 -3.11 14.62
N ALA A 95 -6.40 -1.82 14.59
CA ALA A 95 -6.97 -1.05 15.70
C ALA A 95 -7.94 0.02 15.16
N PRO A 96 -9.03 0.35 15.90
CA PRO A 96 -9.44 -0.24 17.18
C PRO A 96 -10.03 -1.66 17.04
N LEU A 97 -10.21 -2.37 18.17
CA LEU A 97 -10.90 -3.66 18.24
C LEU A 97 -12.11 -3.58 19.17
N SER A 98 -13.17 -4.31 18.88
CA SER A 98 -14.30 -4.49 19.78
C SER A 98 -14.00 -5.52 20.87
N ASP A 99 -14.95 -5.74 21.77
CA ASP A 99 -14.88 -6.82 22.77
C ASP A 99 -15.17 -8.20 22.17
N ASP A 100 -15.75 -8.25 20.98
CA ASP A 100 -16.02 -9.51 20.28
C ASP A 100 -14.76 -10.00 19.55
N PRO A 101 -14.20 -11.16 19.94
CA PRO A 101 -13.03 -11.72 19.25
C PRO A 101 -13.24 -11.98 17.75
N ALA A 102 -14.48 -12.12 17.29
CA ALA A 102 -14.81 -12.34 15.89
C ALA A 102 -14.42 -11.13 15.02
N ASP A 103 -14.43 -9.92 15.56
CA ASP A 103 -14.01 -8.72 14.83
C ASP A 103 -12.50 -8.71 14.61
N GLY A 104 -11.71 -9.11 15.61
CA GLY A 104 -10.26 -9.28 15.46
C GLY A 104 -9.91 -10.37 14.45
N GLU A 105 -10.56 -11.53 14.52
CA GLU A 105 -10.38 -12.61 13.54
C GLU A 105 -10.77 -12.16 12.12
N TYR A 106 -11.82 -11.35 11.97
CA TYR A 106 -12.22 -10.79 10.70
C TYR A 106 -11.12 -9.89 10.12
N LEU A 107 -10.59 -8.93 10.91
CA LEU A 107 -9.52 -8.03 10.46
C LEU A 107 -8.24 -8.80 10.10
N MET A 108 -7.89 -9.80 10.89
CA MET A 108 -6.76 -10.68 10.64
C MET A 108 -6.87 -11.41 9.30
N ARG A 109 -8.04 -12.01 9.02
CA ARG A 109 -8.31 -12.71 7.76
C ARG A 109 -8.41 -11.74 6.57
N MET A 110 -8.94 -10.53 6.79
CA MET A 110 -8.97 -9.48 5.78
C MET A 110 -7.55 -9.07 5.39
N LEU A 111 -6.66 -8.77 6.35
CA LEU A 111 -5.25 -8.45 6.08
C LEU A 111 -4.52 -9.59 5.39
N SER A 112 -4.72 -10.82 5.84
CA SER A 112 -4.16 -12.00 5.15
C SER A 112 -4.59 -12.07 3.70
N ARG A 113 -5.79 -11.63 3.38
CA ARG A 113 -6.34 -11.65 2.02
C ARG A 113 -5.85 -10.49 1.17
N VAL A 114 -5.95 -9.24 1.66
CA VAL A 114 -5.69 -8.03 0.86
C VAL A 114 -4.21 -7.65 0.82
N GLU A 115 -3.43 -8.04 1.84
CA GLU A 115 -2.02 -7.70 1.97
C GLU A 115 -1.10 -8.94 1.85
N GLY A 116 -1.66 -10.10 1.60
CA GLY A 116 -0.88 -11.33 1.41
C GLY A 116 -0.17 -11.85 2.66
N MET A 117 -0.44 -11.30 3.84
CA MET A 117 0.19 -11.72 5.10
C MET A 117 -0.22 -13.14 5.46
N PRO A 118 0.71 -14.04 5.84
CA PRO A 118 0.35 -15.38 6.28
C PRO A 118 -0.53 -15.33 7.53
N LEU A 119 -1.71 -15.94 7.47
CA LEU A 119 -2.70 -15.90 8.56
C LEU A 119 -2.15 -16.44 9.87
N GLU A 120 -1.35 -17.51 9.80
CA GLU A 120 -0.68 -18.11 10.95
C GLU A 120 0.31 -17.14 11.59
N SER A 121 1.02 -16.34 10.80
CA SER A 121 1.94 -15.31 11.33
C SER A 121 1.19 -14.21 12.08
N LEU A 122 0.00 -13.82 11.60
CA LEU A 122 -0.86 -12.86 12.26
C LEU A 122 -1.42 -13.41 13.57
N ARG A 123 -1.78 -14.71 13.62
CA ARG A 123 -2.32 -15.37 14.81
C ARG A 123 -1.28 -15.55 15.91
N GLU A 124 -0.07 -15.96 15.52
CA GLU A 124 1.00 -16.29 16.48
C GLU A 124 1.86 -15.07 16.83
N GLY A 125 2.04 -14.16 15.88
CA GLY A 125 2.97 -13.03 16.03
C GLY A 125 2.37 -11.78 16.65
N VAL A 126 1.04 -11.60 16.61
CA VAL A 126 0.36 -10.39 17.09
C VAL A 126 -0.49 -10.70 18.32
N PRO A 127 -0.39 -9.94 19.42
CA PRO A 127 -1.10 -10.25 20.67
C PRO A 127 -2.61 -9.99 20.62
N TRP A 128 -3.10 -9.09 19.78
CA TRP A 128 -4.53 -8.75 19.61
C TRP A 128 -5.27 -8.40 20.93
N ASP A 129 -4.58 -7.77 21.89
CA ASP A 129 -5.07 -7.52 23.23
C ASP A 129 -5.45 -6.06 23.54
N TRP A 130 -5.25 -5.15 22.58
CA TRP A 130 -5.74 -3.77 22.64
C TRP A 130 -7.21 -3.64 22.24
N LYS A 131 -7.86 -2.55 22.68
CA LYS A 131 -9.22 -2.16 22.28
C LYS A 131 -9.27 -0.85 21.55
N SER A 132 -8.42 0.07 21.91
CA SER A 132 -8.36 1.41 21.32
C SER A 132 -7.13 1.58 20.43
N THR A 133 -7.17 2.60 19.56
CA THR A 133 -5.98 3.03 18.82
C THR A 133 -4.86 3.49 19.77
N ALA A 134 -5.20 4.10 20.92
CA ALA A 134 -4.21 4.50 21.92
C ALA A 134 -3.41 3.30 22.44
N GLU A 135 -4.11 2.26 22.89
CA GLU A 135 -3.47 1.03 23.39
C GLU A 135 -2.62 0.34 22.32
N PHE A 136 -3.06 0.35 21.06
CA PHE A 136 -2.25 -0.16 19.95
C PHE A 136 -0.96 0.65 19.77
N LEU A 137 -1.04 1.99 19.76
CA LEU A 137 0.13 2.86 19.66
C LEU A 137 1.10 2.63 20.82
N ASP A 138 0.60 2.51 22.04
CA ASP A 138 1.40 2.19 23.23
C ASP A 138 2.05 0.79 23.14
N ALA A 139 1.38 -0.18 22.52
CA ALA A 139 1.91 -1.53 22.35
C ALA A 139 3.05 -1.59 21.30
N VAL A 140 2.97 -0.80 20.24
CA VAL A 140 4.00 -0.83 19.17
C VAL A 140 5.19 0.08 19.47
N ASP A 141 5.00 1.20 20.19
CA ASP A 141 6.05 2.21 20.42
C ASP A 141 7.37 1.59 20.99
N PRO A 142 7.36 0.75 22.03
CA PRO A 142 8.59 0.18 22.59
C PRO A 142 9.28 -0.85 21.67
N LEU A 143 8.62 -1.32 20.62
CA LEU A 143 9.14 -2.34 19.70
C LEU A 143 9.93 -1.72 18.55
N LEU A 144 9.69 -0.45 18.24
CA LEU A 144 10.17 0.19 17.03
C LEU A 144 11.63 0.64 17.11
N ALA A 145 12.40 0.25 16.11
CA ALA A 145 13.77 0.75 15.89
C ALA A 145 13.84 1.86 14.80
N ILE A 146 12.70 2.22 14.23
CA ILE A 146 12.49 3.23 13.18
C ILE A 146 11.27 4.07 13.58
N ASN A 147 11.17 5.32 13.11
CA ASN A 147 9.97 6.10 13.38
C ASN A 147 8.78 5.51 12.62
N ALA A 148 7.67 5.35 13.30
CA ALA A 148 6.41 4.92 12.68
C ALA A 148 5.25 5.78 13.15
N GLY A 149 4.28 5.99 12.26
CA GLY A 149 2.99 6.58 12.58
C GLY A 149 1.89 5.77 11.91
N TYR A 150 0.67 5.85 12.46
CA TYR A 150 -0.45 5.07 11.96
C TYR A 150 -1.67 5.95 11.74
N LYS A 151 -2.42 5.69 10.68
CA LYS A 151 -3.75 6.26 10.45
C LYS A 151 -4.80 5.38 11.11
N VAL A 152 -6.00 5.92 11.29
CA VAL A 152 -7.17 5.13 11.68
C VAL A 152 -7.87 4.64 10.42
N GLY A 153 -8.03 3.33 10.29
CA GLY A 153 -8.61 2.70 9.10
C GLY A 153 -10.12 2.57 9.18
N HIS A 154 -10.78 2.92 8.09
CA HIS A 154 -12.25 2.91 7.99
C HIS A 154 -12.87 1.54 8.21
N SER A 155 -12.26 0.47 7.67
CA SER A 155 -12.76 -0.90 7.82
C SER A 155 -12.79 -1.36 9.27
N ALA A 156 -11.77 -0.99 10.07
CA ALA A 156 -11.74 -1.29 11.50
C ALA A 156 -12.84 -0.54 12.26
N LEU A 157 -13.04 0.76 11.98
CA LEU A 157 -14.12 1.55 12.59
C LEU A 157 -15.48 0.92 12.34
N ARG A 158 -15.76 0.52 11.09
CA ARG A 158 -17.03 -0.11 10.73
C ARG A 158 -17.21 -1.45 11.44
N ARG A 159 -16.17 -2.29 11.52
CA ARG A 159 -16.22 -3.57 12.23
C ARG A 159 -16.54 -3.40 13.71
N VAL A 160 -15.88 -2.47 14.40
CA VAL A 160 -16.11 -2.18 15.81
C VAL A 160 -17.56 -1.73 16.10
N VAL A 161 -18.13 -0.91 15.22
CA VAL A 161 -19.46 -0.31 15.42
C VAL A 161 -20.59 -1.20 14.92
N MET A 162 -20.38 -1.92 13.82
CA MET A 162 -21.43 -2.61 13.08
C MET A 162 -21.27 -4.14 13.08
N SER A 163 -20.14 -4.66 13.55
CA SER A 163 -19.80 -6.10 13.49
C SER A 163 -20.05 -6.67 12.08
N ASP A 164 -20.82 -7.73 11.93
CA ASP A 164 -21.10 -8.36 10.64
C ASP A 164 -21.92 -7.51 9.67
N ASP A 165 -22.70 -6.55 10.16
CA ASP A 165 -23.45 -5.62 9.32
C ASP A 165 -22.52 -4.69 8.51
N ALA A 166 -21.26 -4.52 8.94
CA ALA A 166 -20.26 -3.69 8.26
C ALA A 166 -20.01 -4.07 6.80
N VAL A 167 -20.27 -5.33 6.42
CA VAL A 167 -20.13 -5.87 5.06
C VAL A 167 -21.48 -6.25 4.43
N GLN A 168 -22.59 -5.72 4.93
CA GLN A 168 -23.92 -6.05 4.43
C GLN A 168 -24.73 -4.83 4.02
N ARG A 169 -24.49 -3.68 4.65
CA ARG A 169 -25.28 -2.47 4.46
C ARG A 169 -24.49 -1.19 4.74
N GLU A 170 -25.08 -0.07 4.35
CA GLU A 170 -24.64 1.26 4.80
C GLU A 170 -24.85 1.44 6.30
N ALA A 171 -24.07 2.33 6.91
CA ALA A 171 -24.24 2.70 8.31
C ALA A 171 -25.41 3.67 8.50
N THR A 172 -26.07 3.55 9.64
CA THR A 172 -27.05 4.55 10.11
C THR A 172 -26.32 5.81 10.64
N GLU A 173 -27.03 6.94 10.75
CA GLU A 173 -26.47 8.17 11.31
C GLU A 173 -25.87 7.97 12.71
N ALA A 174 -26.48 7.13 13.55
CA ALA A 174 -25.97 6.82 14.89
C ALA A 174 -24.67 6.03 14.85
N GLU A 175 -24.55 5.08 13.90
CA GLU A 175 -23.32 4.30 13.68
C GLU A 175 -22.20 5.17 13.12
N VAL A 176 -22.50 6.08 12.18
CA VAL A 176 -21.51 7.05 11.67
C VAL A 176 -21.03 7.97 12.80
N ALA A 177 -21.93 8.42 13.67
CA ALA A 177 -21.54 9.22 14.83
C ALA A 177 -20.64 8.42 15.80
N ALA A 178 -20.93 7.15 16.05
CA ALA A 178 -20.08 6.29 16.86
C ALA A 178 -18.70 6.06 16.25
N MET A 179 -18.62 5.83 14.93
CA MET A 179 -17.33 5.77 14.21
C MET A 179 -16.55 7.07 14.31
N ALA A 180 -17.22 8.23 14.21
CA ALA A 180 -16.58 9.54 14.33
C ALA A 180 -15.97 9.75 15.72
N GLU A 181 -16.60 9.26 16.79
CA GLU A 181 -16.04 9.32 18.15
C GLU A 181 -14.82 8.41 18.31
N LEU A 182 -14.82 7.20 17.75
CA LEU A 182 -13.64 6.32 17.73
C LEU A 182 -12.49 6.96 16.95
N LEU A 183 -12.78 7.56 15.79
CA LEU A 183 -11.78 8.29 15.00
C LEU A 183 -11.21 9.46 15.78
N ARG A 184 -12.06 10.26 16.45
CA ARG A 184 -11.65 11.38 17.31
C ARG A 184 -10.72 10.92 18.41
N ALA A 185 -11.05 9.82 19.09
CA ALA A 185 -10.22 9.24 20.14
C ALA A 185 -8.87 8.78 19.61
N GLY A 186 -8.83 8.13 18.44
CA GLY A 186 -7.59 7.72 17.79
C GLY A 186 -6.69 8.90 17.40
N LEU A 187 -7.27 9.95 16.82
CA LEU A 187 -6.52 11.17 16.47
C LEU A 187 -6.00 11.89 17.71
N ALA A 188 -6.78 11.94 18.79
CA ALA A 188 -6.35 12.50 20.06
C ALA A 188 -5.21 11.73 20.72
N ALA A 189 -5.13 10.42 20.47
CA ALA A 189 -4.04 9.56 20.91
C ALA A 189 -2.75 9.69 20.06
N GLY A 190 -2.79 10.42 18.94
CA GLY A 190 -1.63 10.64 18.09
C GLY A 190 -1.67 9.95 16.74
N ALA A 191 -2.80 9.36 16.34
CA ALA A 191 -2.93 8.83 14.99
C ALA A 191 -2.75 9.93 13.92
N MET A 192 -2.10 9.56 12.81
CA MET A 192 -1.65 10.51 11.78
C MET A 192 -2.75 10.94 10.81
N GLY A 193 -3.96 10.39 10.93
CA GLY A 193 -5.06 10.73 10.05
C GLY A 193 -6.07 9.61 9.87
N PHE A 194 -6.81 9.67 8.76
CA PHE A 194 -7.85 8.71 8.40
C PHE A 194 -7.60 8.14 7.00
N SER A 195 -7.87 6.85 6.83
CA SER A 195 -7.70 6.16 5.56
C SER A 195 -8.94 5.35 5.17
N SER A 196 -9.19 5.23 3.87
CA SER A 196 -10.30 4.44 3.35
C SER A 196 -10.06 3.95 1.91
N THR A 197 -10.87 3.00 1.44
CA THR A 197 -10.81 2.49 0.06
C THR A 197 -12.18 2.19 -0.50
N TRP A 198 -12.33 2.44 -1.80
CA TRP A 198 -13.43 1.95 -2.63
C TRP A 198 -12.93 1.08 -3.81
N SER A 199 -11.68 0.66 -3.76
CA SER A 199 -11.11 -0.19 -4.81
C SER A 199 -11.86 -1.52 -4.93
N THR A 200 -12.22 -1.88 -6.15
CA THR A 200 -12.89 -3.15 -6.46
C THR A 200 -12.01 -4.38 -6.24
N THR A 201 -10.70 -4.20 -6.10
CA THR A 201 -9.75 -5.28 -5.79
C THR A 201 -9.70 -5.60 -4.30
N HIS A 202 -10.23 -4.74 -3.45
CA HIS A 202 -10.23 -4.95 -2.00
C HIS A 202 -11.49 -5.73 -1.58
N ASN A 203 -11.33 -7.04 -1.48
CA ASN A 203 -12.35 -7.98 -1.01
C ASN A 203 -11.85 -8.70 0.24
N ASP A 204 -12.76 -9.05 1.15
CA ASP A 204 -12.44 -9.81 2.37
C ASP A 204 -12.12 -11.28 2.06
N ALA A 205 -11.84 -12.06 3.09
CA ALA A 205 -11.49 -13.48 2.94
C ALA A 205 -12.63 -14.34 2.37
N GLU A 206 -13.86 -13.87 2.43
CA GLU A 206 -15.06 -14.49 1.86
C GLU A 206 -15.41 -13.98 0.47
N GLY A 207 -14.64 -13.03 -0.08
CA GLY A 207 -14.88 -12.44 -1.39
C GLY A 207 -15.91 -11.32 -1.43
N ARG A 208 -16.37 -10.87 -0.27
CA ARG A 208 -17.25 -9.71 -0.19
C ARG A 208 -16.41 -8.42 -0.23
N PRO A 209 -16.96 -7.30 -0.72
CA PRO A 209 -16.31 -6.02 -0.55
C PRO A 209 -15.90 -5.77 0.91
N VAL A 210 -14.69 -5.24 1.14
CA VAL A 210 -14.26 -4.88 2.51
C VAL A 210 -15.20 -3.83 3.13
N PRO A 211 -15.28 -3.71 4.48
CA PRO A 211 -16.26 -2.86 5.15
C PRO A 211 -16.36 -1.43 4.60
N SER A 212 -15.25 -0.78 4.32
CA SER A 212 -15.24 0.60 3.80
C SER A 212 -15.92 0.77 2.43
N ARG A 213 -16.03 -0.30 1.63
CA ARG A 213 -16.69 -0.29 0.32
C ARG A 213 -18.22 -0.30 0.40
N HIS A 214 -18.78 -0.55 1.57
CA HIS A 214 -20.22 -0.44 1.85
C HIS A 214 -20.61 0.94 2.41
N ALA A 215 -19.65 1.85 2.54
CA ALA A 215 -19.89 3.18 3.08
C ALA A 215 -20.61 4.08 2.07
N ALA A 216 -21.61 4.81 2.54
CA ALA A 216 -22.18 5.91 1.78
C ALA A 216 -21.19 7.07 1.65
N ARG A 217 -21.34 7.90 0.61
CA ARG A 217 -20.55 9.13 0.44
C ARG A 217 -20.65 10.05 1.66
N SER A 218 -21.84 10.20 2.24
CA SER A 218 -22.08 11.01 3.44
C SER A 218 -21.27 10.53 4.65
N GLU A 219 -21.12 9.24 4.83
CA GLU A 219 -20.30 8.63 5.87
C GLU A 219 -18.82 9.05 5.75
N LEU A 220 -18.23 8.92 4.56
CA LEU A 220 -16.86 9.37 4.29
C LEU A 220 -16.67 10.85 4.61
N ILE A 221 -17.59 11.71 4.15
CA ILE A 221 -17.52 13.16 4.36
C ILE A 221 -17.63 13.50 5.85
N GLN A 222 -18.53 12.84 6.59
CA GLN A 222 -18.67 13.06 8.03
C GLN A 222 -17.43 12.61 8.80
N LEU A 223 -16.83 11.47 8.47
CA LEU A 223 -15.59 11.02 9.09
C LEU A 223 -14.41 11.95 8.76
N CYS A 224 -14.28 12.40 7.53
CA CYS A 224 -13.27 13.41 7.16
C CYS A 224 -13.38 14.70 7.96
N SER A 225 -14.60 15.14 8.29
CA SER A 225 -14.82 16.38 9.04
C SER A 225 -14.23 16.35 10.47
N VAL A 226 -14.04 15.18 11.04
CA VAL A 226 -13.40 15.02 12.37
C VAL A 226 -11.98 15.59 12.38
N LEU A 227 -11.25 15.51 11.24
CA LEU A 227 -9.86 15.96 11.16
C LEU A 227 -9.69 17.48 11.31
N VAL A 228 -10.76 18.27 11.17
CA VAL A 228 -10.70 19.72 11.33
C VAL A 228 -10.11 20.11 12.70
N ASP A 229 -10.44 19.36 13.74
CA ASP A 229 -10.00 19.60 15.11
C ASP A 229 -8.56 19.13 15.38
N PHE A 230 -7.91 18.42 14.44
CA PHE A 230 -6.60 17.79 14.62
C PHE A 230 -5.58 18.31 13.59
N PRO A 231 -4.92 19.45 13.84
CA PRO A 231 -3.89 19.97 12.93
C PRO A 231 -2.72 19.01 12.76
N GLY A 232 -2.18 18.93 11.54
CA GLY A 232 -1.05 18.04 11.22
C GLY A 232 -1.45 16.63 10.73
N THR A 233 -2.75 16.29 10.81
CA THR A 233 -3.26 15.00 10.27
C THR A 233 -3.59 15.10 8.79
N GLY A 234 -3.66 13.95 8.10
CA GLY A 234 -3.93 13.86 6.67
C GLY A 234 -4.98 12.81 6.32
N LEU A 235 -5.41 12.84 5.08
CA LEU A 235 -6.33 11.87 4.49
C LEU A 235 -5.62 11.00 3.47
N GLU A 236 -6.01 9.75 3.42
CA GLU A 236 -5.60 8.81 2.40
C GLU A 236 -6.84 8.07 1.84
N PHE A 237 -6.92 7.94 0.52
CA PHE A 237 -8.03 7.27 -0.11
C PHE A 237 -7.64 6.56 -1.41
N LEU A 238 -8.13 5.34 -1.59
CA LEU A 238 -8.03 4.62 -2.85
C LEU A 238 -9.40 4.60 -3.55
N PRO A 239 -9.63 5.46 -4.56
CA PRO A 239 -10.93 5.55 -5.22
C PRO A 239 -11.24 4.35 -6.11
N GLY A 240 -10.20 3.70 -6.66
CA GLY A 240 -10.31 2.55 -7.55
C GLY A 240 -9.03 2.33 -8.33
N ILE A 241 -8.93 1.20 -9.03
CA ILE A 241 -7.79 0.83 -9.87
C ILE A 241 -8.17 0.94 -11.35
N GLY A 242 -7.28 1.57 -12.11
CA GLY A 242 -7.37 1.68 -13.58
C GLY A 242 -8.21 2.87 -14.07
N GLY A 243 -7.94 3.28 -15.29
CA GLY A 243 -8.63 4.39 -15.94
C GLY A 243 -8.31 5.80 -15.38
N PRO A 244 -8.79 6.86 -16.03
CA PRO A 244 -8.77 8.21 -15.49
C PRO A 244 -9.67 8.32 -14.26
N VAL A 245 -9.34 9.22 -13.34
CA VAL A 245 -10.24 9.58 -12.24
C VAL A 245 -11.46 10.27 -12.84
N ASP A 246 -12.65 9.64 -12.76
CA ASP A 246 -13.88 10.18 -13.30
C ASP A 246 -14.37 11.40 -12.51
N GLU A 247 -15.40 12.08 -13.02
CA GLU A 247 -15.92 13.31 -12.42
C GLU A 247 -16.48 13.07 -11.02
N GLU A 248 -17.13 11.94 -10.78
CA GLU A 248 -17.70 11.59 -9.47
C GLU A 248 -16.57 11.37 -8.44
N SER A 249 -15.54 10.64 -8.81
CA SER A 249 -14.35 10.42 -7.97
C SER A 249 -13.59 11.71 -7.71
N ARG A 250 -13.40 12.58 -8.72
CA ARG A 250 -12.78 13.91 -8.53
C ARG A 250 -13.54 14.76 -7.52
N GLN A 251 -14.86 14.78 -7.65
CA GLN A 251 -15.72 15.53 -6.73
C GLN A 251 -15.69 14.93 -5.32
N LEU A 252 -15.68 13.59 -5.18
CA LEU A 252 -15.57 12.92 -3.89
C LEU A 252 -14.25 13.29 -3.18
N LEU A 253 -13.11 13.14 -3.86
CA LEU A 253 -11.79 13.48 -3.31
C LEU A 253 -11.73 14.95 -2.85
N THR A 254 -12.32 15.84 -3.66
CA THR A 254 -12.43 17.27 -3.33
C THR A 254 -13.26 17.49 -2.07
N ASP A 255 -14.44 16.91 -1.98
CA ASP A 255 -15.35 17.08 -0.84
C ASP A 255 -14.76 16.49 0.44
N MET A 256 -14.06 15.37 0.38
CA MET A 256 -13.33 14.80 1.52
C MET A 256 -12.27 15.77 2.06
N SER A 257 -11.45 16.37 1.18
CA SER A 257 -10.47 17.37 1.57
C SER A 257 -11.12 18.61 2.17
N LEU A 258 -12.17 19.14 1.55
CA LEU A 258 -12.92 20.31 2.06
C LEU A 258 -13.56 20.03 3.42
N ALA A 259 -14.19 18.87 3.59
CA ALA A 259 -14.78 18.45 4.86
C ALA A 259 -13.73 18.41 5.98
N ALA A 260 -12.50 18.03 5.66
CA ALA A 260 -11.37 18.05 6.58
C ALA A 260 -10.70 19.43 6.73
N GLY A 261 -11.37 20.52 6.34
CA GLY A 261 -10.83 21.88 6.43
C GLY A 261 -9.74 22.20 5.41
N GLY A 262 -9.79 21.58 4.23
CA GLY A 262 -8.80 21.74 3.16
C GLY A 262 -7.50 20.96 3.39
N ARG A 263 -7.51 19.95 4.26
CA ARG A 263 -6.34 19.10 4.50
C ARG A 263 -5.96 18.32 3.26
N GLN A 264 -4.67 18.04 3.16
CA GLN A 264 -4.17 17.22 2.06
C GLN A 264 -4.78 15.82 2.12
N LEU A 265 -5.38 15.42 1.01
CA LEU A 265 -5.76 14.06 0.72
C LEU A 265 -4.82 13.52 -0.34
N ASN A 266 -4.13 12.43 -0.03
CA ASN A 266 -3.41 11.68 -1.05
C ASN A 266 -4.27 10.49 -1.52
N TRP A 267 -4.42 10.37 -2.82
CA TRP A 267 -5.03 9.18 -3.42
C TRP A 267 -3.94 8.22 -3.95
N ASN A 268 -4.17 6.95 -3.82
CA ASN A 268 -3.20 5.89 -4.11
C ASN A 268 -3.57 5.11 -5.37
N VAL A 269 -2.66 4.43 -5.97
CA VAL A 269 -1.22 4.65 -6.07
C VAL A 269 -0.94 4.87 -7.54
N MET A 270 -0.13 5.84 -7.86
CA MET A 270 0.18 6.13 -9.26
C MET A 270 1.57 5.59 -9.62
N GLN A 271 1.62 4.59 -10.48
CA GLN A 271 2.85 4.05 -11.06
C GLN A 271 3.11 4.71 -12.41
N VAL A 272 4.30 5.27 -12.59
CA VAL A 272 4.65 6.07 -13.78
C VAL A 272 5.69 5.35 -14.63
N THR A 273 5.38 5.21 -15.91
CA THR A 273 6.28 4.71 -16.96
C THR A 273 6.18 5.62 -18.19
N ALA A 274 7.14 5.54 -19.09
CA ALA A 274 7.06 6.24 -20.37
C ALA A 274 5.79 5.88 -21.18
N GLY A 275 5.32 4.62 -21.02
CA GLY A 275 4.15 4.11 -21.75
C GLY A 275 2.79 4.56 -21.19
N ASN A 276 2.73 5.17 -19.99
CA ASN A 276 1.47 5.61 -19.39
C ASN A 276 1.49 7.06 -18.87
N VAL A 277 2.50 7.85 -19.20
CA VAL A 277 2.66 9.21 -18.67
C VAL A 277 1.48 10.11 -19.00
N ASP A 278 0.90 10.00 -20.20
CA ASP A 278 -0.29 10.77 -20.59
C ASP A 278 -1.52 10.42 -19.74
N GLU A 279 -1.72 9.15 -19.43
CA GLU A 279 -2.76 8.72 -18.49
C GLU A 279 -2.52 9.28 -17.08
N CYS A 280 -1.27 9.26 -16.62
CA CYS A 280 -0.90 9.86 -15.33
C CYS A 280 -1.20 11.36 -15.28
N LEU A 281 -0.91 12.10 -16.34
CA LEU A 281 -1.23 13.53 -16.43
C LEU A 281 -2.75 13.78 -16.36
N LEU A 282 -3.57 12.94 -17.01
CA LEU A 282 -5.03 13.03 -16.90
C LEU A 282 -5.51 12.75 -15.47
N LYS A 283 -4.88 11.82 -14.75
CA LYS A 283 -5.21 11.53 -13.34
C LYS A 283 -4.87 12.70 -12.42
N LEU A 284 -3.82 13.47 -12.70
CA LEU A 284 -3.45 14.66 -11.93
C LEU A 284 -4.50 15.79 -12.03
N GLU A 285 -5.42 15.75 -13.01
CA GLU A 285 -6.52 16.71 -13.08
C GLU A 285 -7.45 16.67 -11.86
N ALA A 286 -7.46 15.59 -11.07
CA ALA A 286 -8.12 15.56 -9.78
C ALA A 286 -7.56 16.62 -8.81
N GLY A 287 -6.25 16.83 -8.84
CA GLY A 287 -5.58 17.88 -8.05
C GLY A 287 -5.94 19.30 -8.53
N THR A 288 -6.01 19.53 -9.86
CA THR A 288 -6.45 20.80 -10.45
C THR A 288 -7.89 21.10 -10.02
N HIS A 289 -8.81 20.13 -10.23
CA HIS A 289 -10.22 20.26 -9.86
C HIS A 289 -10.40 20.62 -8.38
N ALA A 290 -9.62 19.99 -7.50
CA ALA A 290 -9.64 20.25 -6.06
C ALA A 290 -9.11 21.66 -5.72
N ALA A 291 -7.97 22.04 -6.31
CA ALA A 291 -7.34 23.34 -6.05
C ALA A 291 -8.24 24.53 -6.44
N GLU A 292 -8.95 24.43 -7.56
CA GLU A 292 -9.93 25.44 -8.00
C GLU A 292 -11.06 25.65 -7.00
N ARG A 293 -11.30 24.68 -6.10
CA ARG A 293 -12.34 24.68 -5.07
C ARG A 293 -11.82 24.91 -3.66
N GLY A 294 -10.52 25.19 -3.51
CA GLY A 294 -9.87 25.41 -2.21
C GLY A 294 -9.55 24.12 -1.44
N ALA A 295 -9.61 22.98 -2.10
CA ALA A 295 -9.20 21.68 -1.56
C ALA A 295 -7.75 21.34 -1.95
N LYS A 296 -7.15 20.35 -1.27
CA LYS A 296 -5.80 19.87 -1.56
C LYS A 296 -5.82 18.35 -1.78
N VAL A 297 -5.78 17.95 -3.04
CA VAL A 297 -5.75 16.55 -3.46
C VAL A 297 -4.48 16.30 -4.25
N VAL A 298 -3.70 15.30 -3.88
CA VAL A 298 -2.43 14.93 -4.53
C VAL A 298 -2.42 13.45 -4.88
N ALA A 299 -1.76 13.13 -5.99
CA ALA A 299 -1.46 11.75 -6.35
C ALA A 299 -0.27 11.25 -5.55
N LEU A 300 -0.40 10.11 -4.86
CA LEU A 300 0.74 9.44 -4.26
C LEU A 300 1.41 8.55 -5.30
N THR A 301 2.71 8.76 -5.53
CA THR A 301 3.49 8.02 -6.52
C THR A 301 4.54 7.14 -5.86
N VAL A 302 4.81 6.01 -6.48
CA VAL A 302 5.88 5.11 -6.07
C VAL A 302 7.21 5.54 -6.68
N PRO A 303 8.34 5.42 -5.96
CA PRO A 303 9.66 5.74 -6.48
C PRO A 303 10.14 4.75 -7.56
N THR A 304 9.64 3.52 -7.50
CA THR A 304 9.88 2.45 -8.48
C THR A 304 8.58 1.72 -8.77
N LEU A 305 8.54 0.84 -9.76
CA LEU A 305 7.36 0.02 -10.01
C LEU A 305 7.18 -0.99 -8.86
N ILE A 306 5.94 -1.18 -8.45
CA ILE A 306 5.60 -2.22 -7.48
C ILE A 306 5.77 -3.58 -8.16
N ALA A 307 6.58 -4.44 -7.56
CA ALA A 307 6.75 -5.83 -7.97
C ALA A 307 5.77 -6.70 -7.17
N ALA A 308 4.61 -6.96 -7.74
CA ALA A 308 3.61 -7.82 -7.11
C ALA A 308 3.89 -9.29 -7.40
N ARG A 309 3.82 -10.13 -6.36
CA ARG A 309 3.83 -11.59 -6.46
C ARG A 309 2.42 -12.12 -6.26
N LEU A 310 1.89 -12.80 -7.24
CA LEU A 310 0.56 -13.38 -7.24
C LEU A 310 0.65 -14.90 -7.07
N SER A 311 -0.41 -15.50 -6.53
CA SER A 311 -0.58 -16.96 -6.50
C SER A 311 -2.05 -17.32 -6.67
N PHE A 312 -2.32 -18.51 -7.21
CA PHE A 312 -3.68 -19.04 -7.24
C PHE A 312 -4.14 -19.54 -5.86
N ALA A 313 -3.23 -19.73 -4.93
CA ALA A 313 -3.58 -20.10 -3.54
C ALA A 313 -4.38 -18.96 -2.87
N SER A 314 -3.85 -17.74 -2.88
CA SER A 314 -4.55 -16.55 -2.39
C SER A 314 -5.64 -16.10 -3.38
N GLY A 315 -5.35 -16.10 -4.67
CA GLY A 315 -6.21 -15.57 -5.73
C GLY A 315 -6.41 -14.04 -5.66
N PHE A 316 -5.68 -13.33 -4.79
CA PHE A 316 -5.75 -11.87 -4.66
C PHE A 316 -5.47 -11.19 -6.01
N VAL A 317 -6.20 -10.13 -6.30
CA VAL A 317 -6.26 -9.41 -7.58
C VAL A 317 -6.89 -10.24 -8.71
N LEU A 318 -6.61 -11.55 -8.80
CA LEU A 318 -7.21 -12.42 -9.82
C LEU A 318 -8.73 -12.55 -9.63
N ASP A 319 -9.22 -12.54 -8.41
CA ASP A 319 -10.64 -12.56 -8.08
C ASP A 319 -11.42 -11.33 -8.57
N ALA A 320 -10.73 -10.21 -8.75
CA ALA A 320 -11.34 -9.00 -9.30
C ALA A 320 -11.50 -9.03 -10.84
N ILE A 321 -10.93 -10.02 -11.52
CA ILE A 321 -11.20 -10.26 -12.94
C ILE A 321 -12.67 -10.73 -13.05
N PRO A 322 -13.48 -10.15 -13.96
CA PRO A 322 -14.88 -10.54 -14.09
C PRO A 322 -15.10 -12.05 -14.23
N GLY A 323 -15.92 -12.63 -13.35
CA GLY A 323 -16.25 -14.06 -13.33
C GLY A 323 -15.17 -15.00 -12.80
N TRP A 324 -14.06 -14.47 -12.25
CA TRP A 324 -13.01 -15.26 -11.60
C TRP A 324 -13.27 -15.48 -10.12
N ALA A 325 -13.98 -14.58 -9.44
CA ALA A 325 -14.31 -14.69 -8.03
C ALA A 325 -14.93 -16.06 -7.68
N ASP A 326 -15.84 -16.57 -8.53
CA ASP A 326 -16.50 -17.87 -8.34
C ASP A 326 -15.52 -19.03 -8.20
N VAL A 327 -14.29 -18.89 -8.71
CA VAL A 327 -13.25 -19.91 -8.63
C VAL A 327 -12.22 -19.56 -7.57
N MET A 328 -11.82 -18.28 -7.48
CA MET A 328 -10.74 -17.87 -6.57
C MET A 328 -11.09 -17.98 -5.09
N PHE A 329 -12.36 -17.99 -4.72
CA PHE A 329 -12.83 -18.19 -3.34
C PHE A 329 -13.16 -19.64 -2.97
N LEU A 330 -13.04 -20.58 -3.89
CA LEU A 330 -13.27 -21.99 -3.59
C LEU A 330 -12.16 -22.57 -2.68
N PRO A 331 -12.49 -23.61 -1.91
CA PRO A 331 -11.49 -24.42 -1.24
C PRO A 331 -10.41 -24.92 -2.21
N ARG A 332 -9.17 -25.02 -1.74
CA ARG A 332 -7.99 -25.32 -2.57
C ARG A 332 -8.19 -26.51 -3.52
N GLU A 333 -8.68 -27.63 -3.03
CA GLU A 333 -8.87 -28.85 -3.85
C GLU A 333 -9.95 -28.66 -4.93
N GLU A 334 -11.00 -27.94 -4.62
CA GLU A 334 -12.05 -27.63 -5.59
C GLU A 334 -11.56 -26.64 -6.65
N LYS A 335 -10.79 -25.64 -6.25
CA LYS A 335 -10.11 -24.70 -7.13
C LYS A 335 -9.17 -25.46 -8.10
N LYS A 336 -8.33 -26.36 -7.60
CA LYS A 336 -7.45 -27.22 -8.43
C LYS A 336 -8.23 -28.02 -9.45
N ARG A 337 -9.35 -28.62 -9.04
CA ARG A 337 -10.21 -29.41 -9.93
C ARG A 337 -10.78 -28.56 -11.09
N ILE A 338 -11.23 -27.36 -10.80
CA ILE A 338 -11.75 -26.43 -11.81
C ILE A 338 -10.64 -25.92 -12.73
N LEU A 339 -9.49 -25.54 -12.18
CA LEU A 339 -8.35 -25.07 -12.95
C LEU A 339 -7.68 -26.18 -13.79
N ALA A 340 -7.94 -27.46 -13.49
CA ALA A 340 -7.50 -28.59 -14.30
C ALA A 340 -8.44 -28.86 -15.50
N ASP A 341 -9.69 -28.38 -15.48
CA ASP A 341 -10.68 -28.62 -16.55
C ASP A 341 -10.41 -27.72 -17.78
N PRO A 342 -10.13 -28.27 -18.97
CA PRO A 342 -9.82 -27.47 -20.15
C PRO A 342 -10.95 -26.50 -20.57
N ALA A 343 -12.22 -26.86 -20.35
CA ALA A 343 -13.34 -25.97 -20.67
C ALA A 343 -13.40 -24.77 -19.70
N GLN A 344 -13.07 -24.99 -18.42
CA GLN A 344 -12.99 -23.92 -17.45
C GLN A 344 -11.77 -23.02 -17.67
N ARG A 345 -10.62 -23.58 -18.04
CA ARG A 345 -9.42 -22.80 -18.44
C ARG A 345 -9.77 -21.85 -19.57
N LYS A 346 -10.37 -22.37 -20.65
CA LYS A 346 -10.79 -21.53 -21.77
C LYS A 346 -11.76 -20.43 -21.32
N ARG A 347 -12.77 -20.78 -20.52
CA ARG A 347 -13.72 -19.80 -19.99
C ARG A 347 -13.05 -18.69 -19.20
N LEU A 348 -12.13 -19.05 -18.30
CA LEU A 348 -11.42 -18.08 -17.44
C LEU A 348 -10.50 -17.18 -18.27
N ASP A 349 -9.79 -17.75 -19.25
CA ASP A 349 -8.94 -16.94 -20.14
C ASP A 349 -9.77 -16.00 -21.01
N ASP A 350 -10.85 -16.48 -21.63
CA ASP A 350 -11.77 -15.62 -22.42
C ASP A 350 -12.28 -14.43 -21.59
N LEU A 351 -12.63 -14.65 -20.31
CA LEU A 351 -13.05 -13.60 -19.39
C LEU A 351 -11.90 -12.62 -19.07
N ALA A 352 -10.71 -13.15 -18.82
CA ALA A 352 -9.54 -12.33 -18.50
C ALA A 352 -9.05 -11.47 -19.70
N GLN A 353 -9.27 -11.94 -20.93
CA GLN A 353 -8.98 -11.19 -22.16
C GLN A 353 -10.07 -10.17 -22.52
N GLY A 354 -11.17 -10.13 -21.77
CA GLY A 354 -12.30 -9.21 -21.99
C GLY A 354 -11.90 -7.74 -21.82
N ASP A 355 -12.86 -6.84 -22.09
CA ASP A 355 -12.67 -5.40 -21.94
C ASP A 355 -12.95 -4.98 -20.48
N HIS A 356 -11.91 -4.92 -19.67
CA HIS A 356 -11.96 -4.50 -18.27
C HIS A 356 -10.58 -3.98 -17.81
N PRO A 357 -10.50 -3.18 -16.72
CA PRO A 357 -9.26 -2.54 -16.27
C PRO A 357 -8.09 -3.50 -15.98
N LEU A 358 -8.40 -4.74 -15.56
CA LEU A 358 -7.41 -5.75 -15.20
C LEU A 358 -6.94 -6.63 -16.38
N ARG A 359 -7.42 -6.38 -17.62
CA ARG A 359 -7.02 -7.15 -18.80
C ARG A 359 -5.50 -7.30 -18.97
N ARG A 360 -4.74 -6.30 -18.52
CA ARG A 360 -3.26 -6.36 -18.60
C ARG A 360 -2.65 -7.50 -17.77
N LEU A 361 -3.34 -8.03 -16.76
CA LEU A 361 -2.91 -9.22 -16.00
C LEU A 361 -2.95 -10.49 -16.85
N ALA A 362 -3.85 -10.56 -17.82
CA ALA A 362 -4.02 -11.72 -18.72
C ALA A 362 -2.96 -11.84 -19.81
N ASN A 363 -1.90 -11.03 -19.77
CA ASN A 363 -0.71 -11.27 -20.59
C ASN A 363 0.16 -12.36 -19.92
N TRP A 364 -0.39 -13.57 -19.87
CA TRP A 364 0.18 -14.71 -19.15
C TRP A 364 1.63 -15.01 -19.54
N GLY A 365 1.93 -14.91 -20.84
CA GLY A 365 3.28 -15.14 -21.35
C GLY A 365 4.34 -14.16 -20.83
N ALA A 366 3.94 -12.94 -20.46
CA ALA A 366 4.87 -11.94 -19.93
C ALA A 366 5.13 -12.10 -18.42
N LEU A 367 4.42 -13.02 -17.75
CA LEU A 367 4.65 -13.30 -16.35
C LEU A 367 5.91 -14.17 -16.17
N THR A 368 6.55 -14.02 -15.03
CA THR A 368 7.70 -14.83 -14.59
C THR A 368 7.26 -15.70 -13.41
N ILE A 369 7.66 -16.93 -13.39
CA ILE A 369 7.58 -17.79 -12.22
C ILE A 369 8.72 -17.38 -11.29
N PHE A 370 8.38 -16.96 -10.06
CA PHE A 370 9.39 -16.53 -9.10
C PHE A 370 9.84 -17.65 -8.20
N ASP A 371 8.90 -18.32 -7.55
CA ASP A 371 9.17 -19.40 -6.62
C ASP A 371 8.18 -20.55 -6.85
N THR A 372 8.70 -21.76 -6.85
CA THR A 372 7.93 -23.00 -6.86
C THR A 372 8.19 -23.80 -5.59
N VAL A 373 7.20 -24.58 -5.15
CA VAL A 373 7.28 -25.40 -3.94
C VAL A 373 7.65 -26.86 -4.29
N ASN A 374 7.13 -27.36 -5.41
CA ASN A 374 7.41 -28.70 -5.87
C ASN A 374 8.81 -28.76 -6.50
N PRO A 375 9.74 -29.60 -6.01
CA PRO A 375 11.09 -29.69 -6.56
C PRO A 375 11.16 -29.99 -8.06
N VAL A 376 10.16 -30.64 -8.62
CA VAL A 376 10.07 -30.91 -10.08
C VAL A 376 9.92 -29.64 -10.88
N ASN A 377 9.28 -28.61 -10.30
CA ASN A 377 9.02 -27.32 -10.91
C ASN A 377 10.15 -26.30 -10.71
N ALA A 378 11.11 -26.55 -9.80
CA ALA A 378 12.21 -25.61 -9.49
C ALA A 378 13.02 -25.19 -10.74
N ARG A 379 13.00 -26.00 -11.82
CA ARG A 379 13.60 -25.66 -13.12
C ARG A 379 12.94 -24.47 -13.82
N PHE A 380 11.77 -24.05 -13.38
CA PHE A 380 10.98 -22.94 -13.95
C PHE A 380 11.20 -21.61 -13.21
N ASP A 381 11.83 -21.65 -12.03
CA ASP A 381 12.08 -20.44 -11.24
C ASP A 381 12.91 -19.42 -12.03
N GLY A 382 12.52 -18.18 -12.00
CA GLY A 382 13.12 -17.06 -12.72
C GLY A 382 12.81 -17.02 -14.23
N ARG A 383 11.99 -17.93 -14.76
CA ARG A 383 11.71 -18.01 -16.19
C ARG A 383 10.34 -17.42 -16.54
N THR A 384 10.25 -16.82 -17.72
CA THR A 384 8.97 -16.34 -18.24
C THR A 384 8.07 -17.49 -18.66
N VAL A 385 6.77 -17.32 -18.41
CA VAL A 385 5.75 -18.31 -18.80
C VAL A 385 5.75 -18.58 -20.31
N ALA A 386 5.99 -17.56 -21.14
CA ALA A 386 6.13 -17.75 -22.59
C ALA A 386 7.27 -18.69 -22.97
N HIS A 387 8.43 -18.58 -22.31
CA HIS A 387 9.56 -19.48 -22.55
C HIS A 387 9.24 -20.92 -22.15
N ILE A 388 8.58 -21.07 -21.00
CA ILE A 388 8.18 -22.39 -20.48
C ILE A 388 7.13 -23.02 -21.40
N ALA A 389 6.12 -22.27 -21.80
CA ALA A 389 5.06 -22.71 -22.71
C ALA A 389 5.63 -23.19 -24.07
N ALA A 390 6.59 -22.43 -24.62
CA ALA A 390 7.26 -22.82 -25.87
C ALA A 390 8.05 -24.16 -25.73
N GLU A 391 8.71 -24.37 -24.58
CA GLU A 391 9.42 -25.62 -24.27
C GLU A 391 8.45 -26.82 -24.14
N LEU A 392 7.31 -26.57 -23.48
CA LEU A 392 6.30 -27.59 -23.23
C LEU A 392 5.36 -27.84 -24.43
N GLY A 393 5.35 -26.93 -25.42
CA GLY A 393 4.51 -27.02 -26.61
C GLY A 393 3.02 -26.76 -26.31
N CYS A 394 2.70 -25.86 -25.34
CA CYS A 394 1.34 -25.53 -24.93
C CYS A 394 1.10 -24.02 -24.86
N ASP A 395 -0.14 -23.62 -24.57
CA ASP A 395 -0.49 -22.22 -24.36
C ASP A 395 0.11 -21.68 -23.06
N PRO A 396 0.51 -20.38 -22.97
CA PRO A 396 1.06 -19.79 -21.76
C PRO A 396 0.14 -19.90 -20.54
N PHE A 397 -1.17 -19.76 -20.69
CA PHE A 397 -2.07 -19.91 -19.56
C PHE A 397 -2.15 -21.35 -19.07
N ASP A 398 -2.15 -22.33 -19.99
CA ASP A 398 -2.10 -23.74 -19.63
C ASP A 398 -0.79 -24.11 -18.92
N ALA A 399 0.36 -23.63 -19.41
CA ALA A 399 1.64 -23.84 -18.75
C ALA A 399 1.65 -23.30 -17.31
N LEU A 400 1.14 -22.08 -17.10
CA LEU A 400 1.07 -21.46 -15.78
C LEU A 400 0.18 -22.27 -14.83
N LEU A 401 -0.99 -22.72 -15.32
CA LEU A 401 -1.93 -23.49 -14.50
C LEU A 401 -1.39 -24.88 -14.17
N ASP A 402 -0.73 -25.55 -15.11
CA ASP A 402 -0.14 -26.88 -14.87
C ASP A 402 0.95 -26.84 -13.80
N ILE A 403 1.81 -25.80 -13.84
CA ILE A 403 2.83 -25.57 -12.81
C ILE A 403 2.14 -25.29 -11.46
N ALA A 404 1.18 -24.36 -11.43
CA ALA A 404 0.52 -23.99 -10.21
C ALA A 404 -0.26 -25.14 -9.56
N ILE A 405 -0.95 -25.96 -10.34
CA ILE A 405 -1.67 -27.15 -9.83
C ILE A 405 -0.68 -28.17 -9.24
N ALA A 406 0.44 -28.41 -9.90
CA ALA A 406 1.48 -29.32 -9.43
C ALA A 406 2.16 -28.81 -8.14
N ASP A 407 2.13 -27.51 -7.89
CA ASP A 407 2.65 -26.81 -6.72
C ASP A 407 1.58 -26.57 -5.63
N ASP A 408 0.46 -27.22 -5.71
CA ASP A 408 -0.67 -27.01 -4.78
C ASP A 408 -1.16 -25.56 -4.76
N LEU A 409 -1.13 -24.89 -5.91
CA LEU A 409 -1.46 -23.49 -6.17
C LEU A 409 -0.54 -22.46 -5.50
N GLN A 410 0.54 -22.89 -4.86
CA GLN A 410 1.46 -22.02 -4.12
C GLN A 410 2.54 -21.35 -5.01
N THR A 411 2.65 -21.74 -6.29
CA THR A 411 3.55 -21.08 -7.24
C THR A 411 3.38 -19.56 -7.18
N SER A 412 4.48 -18.85 -6.94
CA SER A 412 4.54 -17.41 -6.97
C SER A 412 4.89 -16.94 -8.39
N PHE A 413 4.08 -16.02 -8.94
CA PHE A 413 4.30 -15.49 -10.28
C PHE A 413 3.92 -14.02 -10.36
N GLY A 414 4.46 -13.31 -11.34
CA GLY A 414 4.17 -11.89 -11.55
C GLY A 414 5.00 -11.32 -12.68
N ARG A 415 5.02 -10.01 -12.82
CA ARG A 415 5.92 -9.36 -13.76
C ARG A 415 7.33 -9.36 -13.19
N ALA A 416 8.33 -9.71 -14.02
CA ALA A 416 9.72 -9.55 -13.63
C ALA A 416 10.01 -8.09 -13.28
N ASP A 417 10.87 -7.90 -12.28
CA ASP A 417 11.44 -6.59 -12.00
C ASP A 417 12.38 -6.22 -13.15
N VAL A 418 11.87 -5.37 -14.04
CA VAL A 418 12.65 -4.87 -15.18
C VAL A 418 13.21 -3.51 -14.78
N PRO A 419 14.53 -3.32 -14.83
CA PRO A 419 15.12 -2.01 -14.57
C PRO A 419 14.46 -0.93 -15.43
N ALA A 420 14.07 0.17 -14.79
CA ALA A 420 13.45 1.29 -15.48
C ALA A 420 14.39 1.84 -16.57
N SER A 421 13.83 2.08 -17.74
CA SER A 421 14.54 2.72 -18.82
C SER A 421 14.87 4.19 -18.49
N ARG A 422 15.70 4.82 -19.30
CA ARG A 422 15.96 6.26 -19.17
C ARG A 422 14.67 7.06 -19.37
N GLU A 423 13.87 6.67 -20.34
CA GLU A 423 12.58 7.28 -20.67
C GLU A 423 11.59 7.15 -19.50
N ASP A 424 11.57 6.01 -18.80
CA ASP A 424 10.77 5.83 -17.59
C ASP A 424 11.20 6.78 -16.48
N TRP A 425 12.51 6.93 -16.26
CA TRP A 425 13.02 7.88 -15.28
C TRP A 425 12.70 9.34 -15.65
N GLU A 426 12.80 9.71 -16.92
CA GLU A 426 12.44 11.06 -17.40
C GLU A 426 10.94 11.33 -17.18
N ALA A 427 10.07 10.35 -17.48
CA ALA A 427 8.63 10.43 -17.22
C ALA A 427 8.33 10.59 -15.72
N ARG A 428 8.94 9.78 -14.86
CA ARG A 428 8.79 9.88 -13.39
C ARG A 428 9.21 11.25 -12.87
N VAL A 429 10.40 11.72 -13.26
CA VAL A 429 10.91 13.03 -12.85
C VAL A 429 9.98 14.15 -13.29
N GLY A 430 9.36 14.05 -14.48
CA GLY A 430 8.37 15.00 -14.96
C GLY A 430 7.15 15.07 -14.02
N ILE A 431 6.60 13.92 -13.66
CA ILE A 431 5.46 13.83 -12.73
C ILE A 431 5.86 14.26 -11.30
N TRP A 432 7.02 13.87 -10.81
CA TRP A 432 7.47 14.21 -9.45
C TRP A 432 7.74 15.70 -9.23
N ARG A 433 7.98 16.45 -10.31
CA ARG A 433 8.10 17.91 -10.27
C ARG A 433 6.75 18.63 -10.33
N ASP A 434 5.69 17.90 -10.58
CA ASP A 434 4.33 18.46 -10.57
C ASP A 434 3.84 18.59 -9.13
N GLY A 435 3.43 19.78 -8.72
CA GLY A 435 2.93 20.03 -7.36
C GLY A 435 1.64 19.29 -6.98
N ARG A 436 1.05 18.56 -7.95
CA ARG A 436 -0.13 17.68 -7.74
C ARG A 436 0.26 16.24 -7.43
N ALA A 437 1.56 15.93 -7.39
CA ALA A 437 2.07 14.59 -7.07
C ALA A 437 3.02 14.64 -5.87
N VAL A 438 3.04 13.54 -5.09
CA VAL A 438 3.95 13.32 -3.97
C VAL A 438 4.61 11.96 -4.14
N ILE A 439 5.92 11.88 -3.88
CA ILE A 439 6.66 10.62 -3.85
C ILE A 439 6.64 10.09 -2.43
N GLY A 440 6.40 8.80 -2.23
CA GLY A 440 6.52 8.27 -0.88
C GLY A 440 5.69 7.02 -0.58
N ALA A 441 5.46 6.17 -1.55
CA ALA A 441 4.81 4.88 -1.33
C ALA A 441 5.75 3.75 -1.73
N SER A 442 5.97 2.80 -0.83
CA SER A 442 6.56 1.49 -1.17
C SER A 442 5.51 0.40 -1.30
N ASP A 443 4.39 0.57 -0.61
CA ASP A 443 3.38 -0.49 -0.40
C ASP A 443 3.95 -1.70 0.37
N ALA A 444 4.97 -1.45 1.21
CA ALA A 444 5.66 -2.48 1.97
C ALA A 444 4.87 -2.95 3.18
N GLY A 445 5.14 -4.18 3.63
CA GLY A 445 4.46 -4.83 4.76
C GLY A 445 3.35 -5.77 4.31
N ALA A 446 3.23 -5.98 3.01
CA ALA A 446 2.26 -6.88 2.41
C ALA A 446 2.93 -8.14 1.87
#